data_e57a847595c6af3b0935bcacccba5be6
#
_entry.id   e57a847595c6af3b0935bcacccba5be6
#
_cell.length_a   1.000
_cell.length_b   1.000
_cell.length_c   1.000
_cell.angle_alpha   90.00
_cell.angle_beta   90.00
_cell.angle_gamma   90.00
#
_symmetry.space_group_name_H-M   'P 1'
#
loop_
_entity.id
_entity.type
_entity.pdbx_description
1 polymer ?
#
loop_
_entity_poly.entity_id
_entity_poly.type
_entity_poly.pdbx_seq_one_letter_code
_entity_poly.pdbx_strand_id
1 'polypeptide(L)'
;ELAVVAYSYDAVGQLSGKTYGTGTHAIHETMEYNIQGWFTEKNSELFDMSLDYYNKWGRIDDVSPSYTGNITSWQWQHKGDPTGNGPQNRYNFTYDDLSQLTNTDQYVNNEKTRQNVERCLSYDRNGNLQTFIRYENGACVSNSSYNYSGNRLVSYCPGTVFEREDVGIGEIIVPKKGIVFPLTVQLHQYDANGNVTKDWERGLDMSYNCLNLLEYTSDNDANVINYCYLVDGTKLTAVNADDCGFAYRGSFTYYRADAGGDRVFESTRFGGGRIVGTVDDETEVRYFLTDHLGSVRVVATDQNNVLERNDYYPFGKRWDSASLPISDNRDRFNGKEDQAFAGLPFSDYGARMYDRERGRWLTQDPLQQYHSPYVFCGNNPINNIDVDGNWSVTNHYLMTRKALAQYGITGQQAELLSYYASMYADNPSRGVRFLNNVFHYREKILLKISSIDHSGTAISQETDWDPSSPHENANIRHSMRSNWEAQAYSEGREGGISKRDAQLRGMRFGWKNILSSANKGSLATFVKNNVGIQMFGVGLHALQDGYGHAGVSMKEHDEIADVWGDTRASERITQSAIYVHQIVSGDWSNLGGRIDLDLTGMSNAQFQVFLSRVIDYINSKN
;
A
#
# COMPACT_ATOMS: atom_id res chain seq x y z
N GLU A 1 -18.32 -1.71 29.25
CA GLU A 1 -17.61 -1.03 28.13
C GLU A 1 -16.32 -1.81 27.86
N LEU A 2 -16.24 -2.47 26.71
CA LEU A 2 -14.97 -3.04 26.26
C LEU A 2 -14.18 -1.94 25.56
N ALA A 3 -13.10 -1.46 26.19
CA ALA A 3 -12.07 -0.71 25.47
C ALA A 3 -11.25 -1.73 24.67
N VAL A 4 -11.47 -1.78 23.34
CA VAL A 4 -10.87 -2.84 22.52
C VAL A 4 -9.42 -2.50 22.19
N VAL A 5 -9.12 -1.25 21.83
CA VAL A 5 -7.74 -0.73 21.63
C VAL A 5 -7.69 0.76 21.99
N ALA A 6 -6.66 1.16 22.72
CA ALA A 6 -6.35 2.56 22.98
C ALA A 6 -5.06 2.96 22.24
N TYR A 7 -5.01 4.19 21.76
CA TYR A 7 -3.88 4.74 21.03
C TYR A 7 -3.27 5.91 21.78
N SER A 8 -1.95 6.02 21.79
CA SER A 8 -1.22 7.17 22.31
C SER A 8 -0.30 7.76 21.25
N TYR A 9 -0.10 9.06 21.35
CA TYR A 9 0.68 9.82 20.37
C TYR A 9 1.75 10.63 21.08
N ASP A 10 2.88 10.84 20.43
CA ASP A 10 3.95 11.70 20.92
C ASP A 10 3.60 13.19 20.73
N ALA A 11 4.52 14.07 21.17
CA ALA A 11 4.33 15.52 21.09
C ALA A 11 4.25 16.07 19.65
N VAL A 12 4.64 15.30 18.64
CA VAL A 12 4.59 15.66 17.22
C VAL A 12 3.48 14.93 16.46
N GLY A 13 2.62 14.20 17.18
CA GLY A 13 1.44 13.53 16.62
C GLY A 13 1.73 12.16 15.99
N GLN A 14 2.92 11.57 16.21
CA GLN A 14 3.22 10.23 15.74
C GLN A 14 2.67 9.19 16.74
N LEU A 15 2.18 8.08 16.24
CA LEU A 15 1.66 6.99 17.07
C LEU A 15 2.79 6.42 17.95
N SER A 16 2.76 6.73 19.24
CA SER A 16 3.80 6.31 20.20
C SER A 16 3.45 5.03 20.95
N GLY A 17 2.18 4.60 20.91
CA GLY A 17 1.79 3.35 21.55
C GLY A 17 0.37 2.92 21.25
N LYS A 18 0.13 1.62 21.47
CA LYS A 18 -1.19 0.99 21.48
C LYS A 18 -1.35 0.17 22.74
N THR A 19 -2.54 0.14 23.28
CA THR A 19 -2.91 -0.77 24.37
C THR A 19 -4.10 -1.59 23.92
N TYR A 20 -3.95 -2.89 23.86
CA TYR A 20 -5.01 -3.83 23.52
C TYR A 20 -5.63 -4.39 24.82
N GLY A 21 -6.95 -4.31 24.92
CA GLY A 21 -7.66 -4.74 26.11
C GLY A 21 -7.50 -3.82 27.31
N THR A 22 -7.86 -4.32 28.49
CA THR A 22 -7.83 -3.58 29.76
C THR A 22 -7.35 -4.46 30.91
N GLY A 23 -6.90 -3.83 32.00
CA GLY A 23 -6.52 -4.55 33.23
C GLY A 23 -5.20 -5.29 33.14
N THR A 24 -5.07 -6.40 33.84
CA THR A 24 -3.82 -7.15 34.01
C THR A 24 -3.41 -7.96 32.78
N HIS A 25 -4.30 -8.16 31.83
CA HIS A 25 -4.05 -8.89 30.58
C HIS A 25 -3.87 -7.95 29.38
N ALA A 26 -3.86 -6.63 29.61
CA ALA A 26 -3.63 -5.68 28.53
C ALA A 26 -2.24 -5.89 27.91
N ILE A 27 -2.18 -5.80 26.58
CA ILE A 27 -0.93 -5.86 25.81
C ILE A 27 -0.57 -4.43 25.42
N HIS A 28 0.67 -4.03 25.67
CA HIS A 28 1.15 -2.69 25.38
C HIS A 28 2.16 -2.75 24.22
N GLU A 29 1.98 -1.90 23.22
CA GLU A 29 2.97 -1.65 22.18
C GLU A 29 3.50 -0.21 22.34
N THR A 30 4.81 -0.04 22.27
CA THR A 30 5.47 1.27 22.13
C THR A 30 6.12 1.38 20.76
N MET A 31 6.16 2.59 20.21
CA MET A 31 6.69 2.87 18.88
C MET A 31 7.63 4.05 18.92
N GLU A 32 8.74 3.93 18.17
CA GLU A 32 9.75 4.97 18.05
C GLU A 32 10.01 5.32 16.59
N TYR A 33 10.45 6.57 16.38
CA TYR A 33 10.74 7.14 15.08
C TYR A 33 12.07 7.89 15.13
N ASN A 34 12.76 7.94 14.00
CA ASN A 34 13.94 8.77 13.88
C ASN A 34 13.59 10.24 13.62
N ILE A 35 14.63 11.10 13.53
CA ILE A 35 14.47 12.53 13.28
C ILE A 35 13.78 12.86 11.93
N GLN A 36 13.79 11.93 10.97
CA GLN A 36 13.08 12.04 9.69
C GLN A 36 11.60 11.65 9.82
N GLY A 37 11.18 11.16 10.97
CA GLY A 37 9.86 10.60 11.19
C GLY A 37 9.69 9.17 10.64
N TRP A 38 10.78 8.50 10.27
CA TRP A 38 10.73 7.11 9.84
C TRP A 38 10.62 6.20 11.06
N PHE A 39 9.75 5.21 10.95
CA PHE A 39 9.54 4.22 11.99
C PHE A 39 10.82 3.41 12.24
N THR A 40 11.26 3.32 13.48
CA THR A 40 12.52 2.64 13.84
C THR A 40 12.34 1.46 14.76
N GLU A 41 11.36 1.50 15.67
CA GLU A 41 11.25 0.47 16.69
C GLU A 41 9.81 0.30 17.17
N LYS A 42 9.42 -0.96 17.42
CA LYS A 42 8.21 -1.35 18.11
C LYS A 42 8.57 -2.40 19.15
N ASN A 43 8.10 -2.18 20.38
CA ASN A 43 8.29 -3.12 21.48
C ASN A 43 6.97 -3.47 22.12
N SER A 44 6.79 -4.74 22.47
CA SER A 44 5.66 -5.23 23.26
C SER A 44 6.04 -6.44 24.10
N GLU A 45 5.08 -6.95 24.86
CA GLU A 45 5.25 -8.19 25.64
C GLU A 45 5.35 -9.44 24.76
N LEU A 46 4.83 -9.38 23.51
CA LEU A 46 4.70 -10.54 22.64
C LEU A 46 5.54 -10.49 21.37
N PHE A 47 5.91 -9.28 20.93
CA PHE A 47 6.63 -9.09 19.67
C PHE A 47 7.40 -7.78 19.66
N ASP A 48 8.70 -7.86 19.37
CA ASP A 48 9.54 -6.70 19.15
C ASP A 48 10.01 -6.68 17.70
N MET A 49 10.21 -5.46 17.17
CA MET A 49 10.86 -5.25 15.90
C MET A 49 11.60 -3.92 15.83
N SER A 50 12.65 -3.89 15.02
CA SER A 50 13.39 -2.65 14.73
C SER A 50 13.82 -2.58 13.27
N LEU A 51 13.83 -1.39 12.72
CA LEU A 51 14.21 -1.07 11.34
C LEU A 51 15.45 -0.17 11.33
N ASP A 52 16.36 -0.46 10.43
CA ASP A 52 17.54 0.38 10.20
C ASP A 52 17.60 0.82 8.74
N TYR A 53 18.02 2.07 8.56
CA TYR A 53 18.19 2.72 7.27
C TYR A 53 19.65 3.06 6.99
N TYR A 54 20.50 3.14 8.04
CA TYR A 54 21.85 3.72 7.98
C TYR A 54 22.96 2.77 8.39
N ASN A 55 22.67 1.47 8.58
CA ASN A 55 23.62 0.49 9.10
C ASN A 55 24.02 0.74 10.57
N LYS A 56 23.02 1.03 11.43
CA LYS A 56 23.18 1.33 12.86
C LYS A 56 23.82 0.19 13.67
N TRP A 57 23.57 -1.05 13.29
CA TRP A 57 24.06 -2.23 14.04
C TRP A 57 25.51 -2.59 13.74
N GLY A 58 26.27 -1.65 13.21
CA GLY A 58 27.72 -1.61 13.15
C GLY A 58 28.42 -2.82 12.55
N ARG A 59 29.08 -2.64 11.40
CA ARG A 59 29.99 -3.59 10.77
C ARG A 59 29.39 -4.95 10.40
N ILE A 60 28.32 -4.91 9.63
CA ILE A 60 28.04 -5.98 8.71
C ILE A 60 28.54 -5.45 7.37
N ASP A 61 29.66 -5.96 6.93
CA ASP A 61 30.44 -5.45 5.79
C ASP A 61 29.70 -5.47 4.44
N ASP A 62 28.42 -5.93 4.41
CA ASP A 62 27.66 -6.21 3.20
C ASP A 62 26.43 -5.31 2.98
N VAL A 63 26.16 -4.28 3.82
CA VAL A 63 24.97 -3.43 3.67
C VAL A 63 25.38 -1.97 3.52
N SER A 64 25.06 -1.38 2.37
CA SER A 64 25.24 0.05 2.14
C SER A 64 24.11 0.84 2.79
N PRO A 65 24.41 1.96 3.51
CA PRO A 65 23.40 2.84 4.05
C PRO A 65 22.45 3.38 2.97
N SER A 66 21.16 3.46 3.27
CA SER A 66 20.19 4.10 2.41
C SER A 66 19.78 5.46 2.98
N TYR A 67 20.05 6.50 2.24
CA TYR A 67 19.62 7.87 2.57
C TYR A 67 18.33 8.27 1.84
N THR A 68 17.76 7.34 1.07
CA THR A 68 16.50 7.53 0.30
C THR A 68 15.28 6.98 1.03
N GLY A 69 15.48 6.37 2.22
CA GLY A 69 14.41 5.79 3.03
C GLY A 69 14.19 4.30 2.85
N ASN A 70 14.97 3.63 2.00
CA ASN A 70 14.91 2.17 1.94
C ASN A 70 15.40 1.56 3.26
N ILE A 71 14.63 0.64 3.81
CA ILE A 71 15.00 -0.14 4.98
C ILE A 71 16.15 -1.07 4.58
N THR A 72 17.29 -0.90 5.22
CA THR A 72 18.48 -1.71 4.95
C THR A 72 18.55 -2.95 5.82
N SER A 73 17.88 -2.92 6.98
CA SER A 73 17.84 -4.05 7.88
C SER A 73 16.54 -4.03 8.70
N TRP A 74 16.02 -5.23 8.94
CA TRP A 74 14.84 -5.45 9.77
C TRP A 74 15.13 -6.58 10.74
N GLN A 75 15.03 -6.27 12.04
CA GLN A 75 15.23 -7.23 13.12
C GLN A 75 13.92 -7.44 13.87
N TRP A 76 13.63 -8.67 14.29
CA TRP A 76 12.45 -8.98 15.08
C TRP A 76 12.63 -10.18 15.99
N GLN A 77 11.78 -10.27 17.02
CA GLN A 77 11.75 -11.38 17.97
C GLN A 77 10.32 -11.61 18.48
N HIS A 78 9.88 -12.85 18.48
CA HIS A 78 8.69 -13.26 19.20
C HIS A 78 9.02 -13.45 20.69
N LYS A 79 8.11 -12.99 21.55
CA LYS A 79 8.26 -12.98 23.01
C LYS A 79 7.04 -13.62 23.70
N GLY A 80 7.10 -13.74 25.03
CA GLY A 80 5.97 -14.22 25.83
C GLY A 80 5.71 -15.74 25.68
N ASP A 81 6.68 -16.54 25.23
CA ASP A 81 6.57 -17.99 25.26
C ASP A 81 6.99 -18.51 26.64
N PRO A 82 6.24 -19.46 27.26
CA PRO A 82 6.61 -20.06 28.54
C PRO A 82 8.00 -20.71 28.55
N THR A 83 8.51 -21.11 27.39
CA THR A 83 9.86 -21.69 27.22
C THR A 83 10.98 -20.66 27.03
N GLY A 84 10.64 -19.37 27.00
CA GLY A 84 11.53 -18.24 26.76
C GLY A 84 11.20 -17.49 25.47
N ASN A 85 11.93 -16.42 25.22
CA ASN A 85 11.79 -15.68 23.98
C ASN A 85 12.30 -16.51 22.79
N GLY A 86 11.64 -16.38 21.65
CA GLY A 86 12.10 -16.97 20.39
C GLY A 86 13.45 -16.42 19.94
N PRO A 87 14.05 -16.97 18.88
CA PRO A 87 15.30 -16.47 18.36
C PRO A 87 15.15 -15.03 17.85
N GLN A 88 16.22 -14.24 17.97
CA GLN A 88 16.29 -12.94 17.34
C GLN A 88 16.59 -13.13 15.85
N ASN A 89 15.64 -12.80 15.01
CA ASN A 89 15.77 -12.85 13.56
C ASN A 89 16.14 -11.49 13.00
N ARG A 90 16.90 -11.47 11.90
CA ARG A 90 17.20 -10.25 11.16
C ARG A 90 17.32 -10.56 9.68
N TYR A 91 16.73 -9.67 8.87
CA TYR A 91 16.99 -9.55 7.44
C TYR A 91 17.85 -8.33 7.15
N ASN A 92 18.84 -8.49 6.27
CA ASN A 92 19.54 -7.39 5.62
C ASN A 92 19.16 -7.40 4.15
N PHE A 93 18.83 -6.21 3.61
CA PHE A 93 18.30 -6.03 2.26
C PHE A 93 19.29 -5.31 1.36
N THR A 94 19.33 -5.73 0.11
CA THR A 94 20.04 -5.03 -0.96
C THR A 94 19.06 -4.67 -2.06
N TYR A 95 19.22 -3.47 -2.62
CA TYR A 95 18.36 -2.93 -3.65
C TYR A 95 19.18 -2.52 -4.87
N ASP A 96 18.55 -2.47 -6.04
CA ASP A 96 19.12 -1.86 -7.22
C ASP A 96 18.89 -0.33 -7.27
N ASP A 97 19.36 0.32 -8.33
CA ASP A 97 19.23 1.78 -8.51
C ASP A 97 17.76 2.24 -8.67
N LEU A 98 16.83 1.33 -8.95
CA LEU A 98 15.40 1.58 -9.01
C LEU A 98 14.69 1.30 -7.67
N SER A 99 15.47 1.02 -6.62
CA SER A 99 14.98 0.60 -5.29
C SER A 99 14.21 -0.73 -5.32
N GLN A 100 14.43 -1.60 -6.30
CA GLN A 100 13.88 -2.95 -6.33
C GLN A 100 14.73 -3.87 -5.44
N LEU A 101 14.09 -4.76 -4.68
CA LEU A 101 14.77 -5.70 -3.80
C LEU A 101 15.55 -6.74 -4.63
N THR A 102 16.86 -6.80 -4.46
CA THR A 102 17.73 -7.75 -5.21
C THR A 102 18.22 -8.91 -4.37
N ASN A 103 18.37 -8.70 -3.06
CA ASN A 103 18.84 -9.76 -2.19
C ASN A 103 18.36 -9.55 -0.74
N THR A 104 18.22 -10.68 -0.04
CA THR A 104 17.99 -10.72 1.41
C THR A 104 19.01 -11.66 2.05
N ASP A 105 19.68 -11.20 3.07
CA ASP A 105 20.54 -12.03 3.92
C ASP A 105 19.88 -12.21 5.29
N GLN A 106 19.80 -13.45 5.76
CA GLN A 106 19.19 -13.78 7.04
C GLN A 106 20.26 -13.98 8.13
N TYR A 107 19.94 -13.50 9.32
CA TYR A 107 20.70 -13.75 10.56
C TYR A 107 19.75 -14.25 11.64
N VAL A 108 20.20 -15.23 12.40
CA VAL A 108 19.54 -15.75 13.59
C VAL A 108 20.51 -15.66 14.76
N ASN A 109 20.13 -14.94 15.81
CA ASN A 109 21.00 -14.63 16.97
C ASN A 109 22.37 -14.06 16.54
N ASN A 110 22.37 -13.17 15.54
CA ASN A 110 23.51 -12.54 14.90
C ASN A 110 24.43 -13.48 14.06
N GLU A 111 24.07 -14.74 13.89
CA GLU A 111 24.77 -15.64 12.99
C GLU A 111 24.13 -15.66 11.61
N LYS A 112 24.92 -15.45 10.54
CA LYS A 112 24.43 -15.49 9.15
C LYS A 112 23.98 -16.90 8.79
N THR A 113 22.77 -17.00 8.26
CA THR A 113 22.12 -18.27 7.93
C THR A 113 21.38 -18.17 6.59
N ARG A 114 20.84 -19.27 6.11
CA ARG A 114 19.97 -19.36 4.94
C ARG A 114 18.75 -20.22 5.24
N GLN A 115 18.20 -20.10 6.43
CA GLN A 115 17.07 -20.94 6.83
C GLN A 115 15.80 -20.56 6.02
N ASN A 116 15.42 -19.28 6.06
CA ASN A 116 14.21 -18.80 5.41
C ASN A 116 14.52 -17.47 4.72
N VAL A 117 14.84 -17.48 3.43
CA VAL A 117 15.35 -16.30 2.73
C VAL A 117 15.03 -16.33 1.24
N GLU A 118 14.75 -15.17 0.67
CA GLU A 118 14.61 -14.90 -0.77
C GLU A 118 15.83 -14.14 -1.27
N ARG A 119 16.47 -14.64 -2.33
CA ARG A 119 17.76 -14.15 -2.80
C ARG A 119 17.86 -14.15 -4.31
N CYS A 120 18.90 -13.46 -4.80
CA CYS A 120 19.26 -13.45 -6.23
C CYS A 120 18.09 -13.02 -7.11
N LEU A 121 17.38 -11.98 -6.67
CA LEU A 121 16.30 -11.40 -7.43
C LEU A 121 16.90 -10.51 -8.53
N SER A 122 16.45 -10.71 -9.75
CA SER A 122 16.79 -9.82 -10.87
C SER A 122 15.56 -9.54 -11.69
N TYR A 123 15.55 -8.41 -12.36
CA TYR A 123 14.40 -7.90 -13.06
C TYR A 123 14.75 -7.49 -14.49
N ASP A 124 13.79 -7.58 -15.39
CA ASP A 124 13.92 -6.98 -16.71
C ASP A 124 13.62 -5.47 -16.66
N ARG A 125 13.71 -4.79 -17.81
CA ARG A 125 13.46 -3.34 -17.91
C ARG A 125 12.02 -2.93 -17.57
N ASN A 126 11.09 -3.87 -17.57
CA ASN A 126 9.70 -3.64 -17.20
C ASN A 126 9.44 -3.94 -15.71
N GLY A 127 10.44 -4.42 -14.97
CA GLY A 127 10.31 -4.87 -13.58
C GLY A 127 9.77 -6.30 -13.46
N ASN A 128 9.72 -7.10 -14.53
CA ASN A 128 9.38 -8.51 -14.40
C ASN A 128 10.52 -9.26 -13.75
N LEU A 129 10.21 -10.08 -12.75
CA LEU A 129 11.16 -10.89 -12.00
C LEU A 129 11.78 -11.96 -12.91
N GLN A 130 13.09 -11.88 -13.18
CA GLN A 130 13.78 -12.81 -14.07
C GLN A 130 14.37 -14.01 -13.33
N THR A 131 14.95 -13.78 -12.14
CA THR A 131 15.53 -14.84 -11.32
C THR A 131 15.03 -14.75 -9.90
N PHE A 132 14.93 -15.90 -9.24
CA PHE A 132 14.40 -16.01 -7.89
C PHE A 132 14.89 -17.29 -7.21
N ILE A 133 15.49 -17.14 -6.04
CA ILE A 133 15.91 -18.28 -5.21
C ILE A 133 15.26 -18.14 -3.84
N ARG A 134 14.58 -19.20 -3.37
CA ARG A 134 14.02 -19.27 -2.02
C ARG A 134 14.59 -20.47 -1.27
N TYR A 135 14.94 -20.23 -0.02
CA TYR A 135 15.30 -21.26 0.94
C TYR A 135 14.24 -21.35 2.02
N GLU A 136 13.81 -22.55 2.35
CA GLU A 136 12.88 -22.87 3.44
C GLU A 136 13.53 -23.91 4.36
N ASN A 137 13.63 -23.59 5.66
CA ASN A 137 14.29 -24.43 6.65
C ASN A 137 15.68 -24.92 6.20
N GLY A 138 16.42 -24.06 5.49
CA GLY A 138 17.76 -24.34 4.96
C GLY A 138 17.81 -25.10 3.63
N ALA A 139 16.68 -25.62 3.15
CA ALA A 139 16.58 -26.26 1.84
C ALA A 139 16.25 -25.25 0.74
N CYS A 140 16.90 -25.37 -0.42
CA CYS A 140 16.55 -24.57 -1.59
C CYS A 140 15.28 -25.14 -2.24
N VAL A 141 14.14 -24.48 -2.05
CA VAL A 141 12.83 -24.94 -2.54
C VAL A 141 12.44 -24.28 -3.88
N SER A 142 13.00 -23.13 -4.20
CA SER A 142 12.85 -22.49 -5.49
C SER A 142 14.19 -21.95 -5.98
N ASN A 143 14.52 -22.29 -7.20
CA ASN A 143 15.69 -21.79 -7.92
C ASN A 143 15.29 -21.72 -9.39
N SER A 144 14.72 -20.59 -9.80
CA SER A 144 13.99 -20.50 -11.06
C SER A 144 14.42 -19.29 -11.86
N SER A 145 14.45 -19.45 -13.17
CA SER A 145 14.43 -18.32 -14.11
C SER A 145 13.11 -18.32 -14.87
N TYR A 146 12.52 -17.14 -14.95
CA TYR A 146 11.20 -16.93 -15.49
C TYR A 146 11.24 -16.40 -16.91
N ASN A 147 10.31 -16.88 -17.76
CA ASN A 147 10.16 -16.47 -19.15
C ASN A 147 8.81 -15.75 -19.34
N TYR A 148 8.85 -14.68 -20.08
CA TYR A 148 7.71 -13.81 -20.31
C TYR A 148 7.34 -13.68 -21.79
N SER A 149 6.04 -13.52 -22.05
CA SER A 149 5.52 -13.00 -23.32
C SER A 149 4.98 -11.59 -23.07
N GLY A 150 5.78 -10.56 -23.44
CA GLY A 150 5.57 -9.21 -22.92
C GLY A 150 5.73 -9.18 -21.41
N ASN A 151 4.69 -8.78 -20.66
CA ASN A 151 4.69 -8.80 -19.19
C ASN A 151 3.99 -10.04 -18.59
N ARG A 152 3.49 -10.96 -19.42
CA ARG A 152 2.81 -12.19 -18.99
C ARG A 152 3.82 -13.27 -18.69
N LEU A 153 3.83 -13.78 -17.47
CA LEU A 153 4.68 -14.90 -17.05
C LEU A 153 4.13 -16.20 -17.65
N VAL A 154 4.84 -16.79 -18.60
CA VAL A 154 4.33 -17.96 -19.33
C VAL A 154 4.97 -19.28 -18.92
N SER A 155 6.24 -19.23 -18.51
CA SER A 155 6.98 -20.44 -18.14
C SER A 155 8.16 -20.12 -17.23
N TYR A 156 8.78 -21.17 -16.68
CA TYR A 156 10.02 -21.05 -15.95
C TYR A 156 10.95 -22.23 -16.22
N CYS A 157 12.23 -22.05 -15.93
CA CYS A 157 13.23 -23.11 -15.94
C CYS A 157 13.64 -23.39 -14.49
N PRO A 158 13.23 -24.53 -13.89
CA PRO A 158 13.63 -24.90 -12.55
C PRO A 158 15.09 -25.34 -12.51
N GLY A 159 15.72 -25.19 -11.34
CA GLY A 159 17.07 -25.71 -11.09
C GLY A 159 18.18 -24.93 -11.80
N THR A 160 17.96 -23.65 -12.12
CA THR A 160 19.01 -22.80 -12.69
C THR A 160 20.17 -22.69 -11.71
N VAL A 161 21.35 -23.22 -12.08
CA VAL A 161 22.57 -23.04 -11.28
C VAL A 161 23.15 -21.68 -11.62
N PHE A 162 23.29 -20.84 -10.59
CA PHE A 162 23.93 -19.54 -10.72
C PHE A 162 25.38 -19.63 -10.26
N GLU A 163 26.24 -18.89 -10.93
CA GLU A 163 27.62 -18.69 -10.50
C GLU A 163 27.88 -17.19 -10.30
N ARG A 164 28.85 -16.89 -9.44
CA ARG A 164 29.31 -15.53 -9.24
C ARG A 164 30.36 -15.21 -10.30
N GLU A 165 30.14 -14.17 -11.06
CA GLU A 165 31.13 -13.60 -11.94
C GLU A 165 31.63 -12.28 -11.36
N ASP A 166 32.94 -12.15 -11.18
CA ASP A 166 33.58 -10.88 -10.88
C ASP A 166 33.72 -10.09 -12.19
N VAL A 167 32.99 -8.98 -12.27
CA VAL A 167 33.01 -8.10 -13.46
C VAL A 167 33.93 -6.89 -13.27
N GLY A 168 34.83 -6.92 -12.27
CA GLY A 168 35.82 -5.87 -12.01
C GLY A 168 35.28 -4.63 -11.30
N ILE A 169 33.97 -4.54 -11.13
CA ILE A 169 33.25 -3.49 -10.38
C ILE A 169 32.39 -4.09 -9.27
N GLY A 170 32.50 -5.41 -9.04
CA GLY A 170 31.74 -6.20 -8.08
C GLY A 170 31.35 -7.56 -8.62
N GLU A 171 30.82 -8.41 -7.74
CA GLU A 171 30.28 -9.73 -8.12
C GLU A 171 28.86 -9.61 -8.64
N ILE A 172 28.58 -10.15 -9.81
CA ILE A 172 27.22 -10.37 -10.33
C ILE A 172 26.87 -11.86 -10.27
N ILE A 173 25.60 -12.16 -10.13
CA ILE A 173 25.09 -13.52 -10.16
C ILE A 173 24.50 -13.76 -11.54
N VAL A 174 25.08 -14.70 -12.28
CA VAL A 174 24.68 -15.05 -13.64
C VAL A 174 24.32 -16.53 -13.72
N PRO A 175 23.40 -16.93 -14.61
CA PRO A 175 23.18 -18.34 -14.90
C PRO A 175 24.47 -18.99 -15.41
N LYS A 176 24.86 -20.10 -14.84
CA LYS A 176 26.08 -20.84 -15.23
C LYS A 176 26.01 -21.29 -16.68
N LYS A 177 26.95 -20.84 -17.50
CA LYS A 177 27.03 -21.22 -18.92
C LYS A 177 27.35 -22.71 -19.08
N GLY A 178 26.68 -23.37 -20.03
CA GLY A 178 26.96 -24.76 -20.41
C GLY A 178 26.14 -25.82 -19.65
N ILE A 179 25.26 -25.45 -18.75
CA ILE A 179 24.27 -26.38 -18.20
C ILE A 179 23.06 -26.38 -19.14
N VAL A 180 22.75 -27.54 -19.71
CA VAL A 180 21.50 -27.75 -20.45
C VAL A 180 20.39 -27.81 -19.40
N PHE A 181 19.60 -26.75 -19.28
CA PHE A 181 18.47 -26.72 -18.37
C PHE A 181 17.40 -27.71 -18.85
N PRO A 182 16.92 -28.60 -17.98
CA PRO A 182 15.84 -29.47 -18.33
C PRO A 182 14.56 -28.64 -18.50
N LEU A 183 13.80 -28.99 -19.53
CA LEU A 183 12.39 -28.68 -19.79
C LEU A 183 11.87 -27.34 -19.20
N THR A 184 11.59 -26.41 -20.08
CA THR A 184 10.74 -25.25 -19.77
C THR A 184 9.40 -25.76 -19.26
N VAL A 185 9.06 -25.44 -18.01
CA VAL A 185 7.76 -25.76 -17.41
C VAL A 185 6.79 -24.65 -17.73
N GLN A 186 5.67 -24.99 -18.37
CA GLN A 186 4.62 -24.01 -18.61
C GLN A 186 3.97 -23.63 -17.27
N LEU A 187 3.76 -22.34 -17.06
CA LEU A 187 3.19 -21.83 -15.81
C LEU A 187 1.77 -21.33 -16.02
N HIS A 188 1.62 -20.22 -16.74
CA HIS A 188 0.35 -19.53 -16.81
C HIS A 188 -0.19 -19.43 -18.23
N GLN A 189 -1.52 -19.49 -18.34
CA GLN A 189 -2.28 -19.06 -19.48
C GLN A 189 -3.13 -17.84 -19.08
N TYR A 190 -3.42 -16.99 -20.06
CA TYR A 190 -4.10 -15.71 -19.82
C TYR A 190 -5.27 -15.52 -20.76
N ASP A 191 -6.31 -14.83 -20.31
CA ASP A 191 -7.37 -14.32 -21.16
C ASP A 191 -6.93 -13.08 -21.97
N ALA A 192 -7.87 -12.53 -22.74
CA ALA A 192 -7.63 -11.33 -23.56
C ALA A 192 -7.34 -10.09 -22.68
N ASN A 193 -7.92 -10.00 -21.49
CA ASN A 193 -7.71 -8.91 -20.53
C ASN A 193 -6.39 -9.06 -19.77
N GLY A 194 -5.68 -10.18 -19.90
CA GLY A 194 -4.43 -10.45 -19.20
C GLY A 194 -4.60 -11.05 -17.82
N ASN A 195 -5.76 -11.58 -17.48
CA ASN A 195 -5.97 -12.31 -16.24
C ASN A 195 -5.46 -13.75 -16.40
N VAL A 196 -4.86 -14.32 -15.34
CA VAL A 196 -4.37 -15.70 -15.33
C VAL A 196 -5.56 -16.67 -15.31
N THR A 197 -5.78 -17.40 -16.38
CA THR A 197 -6.90 -18.37 -16.47
C THR A 197 -6.49 -19.79 -16.13
N LYS A 198 -5.20 -20.10 -16.19
CA LYS A 198 -4.67 -21.40 -15.79
C LYS A 198 -3.30 -21.26 -15.14
N ASP A 199 -3.11 -21.94 -14.03
CA ASP A 199 -1.83 -22.22 -13.41
C ASP A 199 -1.53 -23.72 -13.57
N TRP A 200 -0.65 -24.03 -14.52
CA TRP A 200 -0.33 -25.43 -14.87
C TRP A 200 0.44 -26.17 -13.78
N GLU A 201 1.26 -25.45 -13.00
CA GLU A 201 2.06 -26.05 -11.93
C GLU A 201 1.19 -26.49 -10.75
N ARG A 202 0.18 -25.66 -10.42
CA ARG A 202 -0.74 -25.95 -9.31
C ARG A 202 -2.03 -26.64 -9.77
N GLY A 203 -2.22 -26.81 -11.10
CA GLY A 203 -3.42 -27.40 -11.66
C GLY A 203 -4.67 -26.57 -11.45
N LEU A 204 -4.55 -25.24 -11.35
CA LEU A 204 -5.68 -24.34 -11.11
C LEU A 204 -6.25 -23.82 -12.43
N ASP A 205 -7.56 -23.93 -12.58
CA ASP A 205 -8.34 -23.21 -13.59
C ASP A 205 -9.07 -22.04 -12.93
N MET A 206 -9.08 -20.89 -13.58
CA MET A 206 -9.61 -19.63 -13.05
C MET A 206 -10.44 -18.89 -14.09
N SER A 207 -11.53 -18.24 -13.65
CA SER A 207 -12.29 -17.32 -14.49
C SER A 207 -12.61 -16.03 -13.74
N TYR A 208 -12.89 -14.98 -14.50
CA TYR A 208 -13.02 -13.62 -13.98
C TYR A 208 -14.30 -12.99 -14.50
N ASN A 209 -14.92 -12.14 -13.69
CA ASN A 209 -16.07 -11.36 -14.09
C ASN A 209 -15.67 -10.15 -14.96
N CYS A 210 -16.66 -9.34 -15.36
CA CYS A 210 -16.44 -8.15 -16.20
C CYS A 210 -15.59 -7.04 -15.53
N LEU A 211 -15.37 -7.09 -14.21
CA LEU A 211 -14.49 -6.21 -13.44
C LEU A 211 -13.07 -6.78 -13.31
N ASN A 212 -12.76 -7.92 -13.93
CA ASN A 212 -11.53 -8.69 -13.76
C ASN A 212 -11.30 -9.23 -12.34
N LEU A 213 -12.34 -9.35 -11.53
CA LEU A 213 -12.29 -10.00 -10.23
C LEU A 213 -12.41 -11.52 -10.39
N LEU A 214 -11.66 -12.29 -9.60
CA LEU A 214 -11.70 -13.75 -9.62
C LEU A 214 -13.09 -14.24 -9.22
N GLU A 215 -13.82 -14.85 -10.14
CA GLU A 215 -15.19 -15.33 -9.93
C GLU A 215 -15.25 -16.82 -9.62
N TYR A 216 -14.29 -17.56 -10.17
CA TYR A 216 -14.26 -19.01 -10.05
C TYR A 216 -12.82 -19.51 -10.08
N THR A 217 -12.55 -20.53 -9.27
CA THR A 217 -11.33 -21.34 -9.36
C THR A 217 -11.64 -22.80 -9.06
N SER A 218 -10.97 -23.71 -9.77
CA SER A 218 -10.98 -25.14 -9.46
C SER A 218 -9.57 -25.71 -9.57
N ASP A 219 -9.29 -26.74 -8.79
CA ASP A 219 -8.07 -27.52 -8.91
C ASP A 219 -8.29 -28.82 -9.70
N ASN A 220 -7.22 -29.61 -9.90
CA ASN A 220 -7.27 -30.91 -10.59
C ASN A 220 -8.15 -31.95 -9.87
N ASP A 221 -8.39 -31.78 -8.58
CA ASP A 221 -9.22 -32.67 -7.75
C ASP A 221 -10.70 -32.24 -7.74
N ALA A 222 -11.06 -31.28 -8.62
CA ALA A 222 -12.38 -30.68 -8.75
C ALA A 222 -12.89 -29.95 -7.50
N ASN A 223 -11.97 -29.49 -6.62
CA ASN A 223 -12.34 -28.56 -5.57
C ASN A 223 -12.62 -27.20 -6.23
N VAL A 224 -13.83 -26.72 -6.04
CA VAL A 224 -14.36 -25.50 -6.67
C VAL A 224 -14.53 -24.43 -5.59
N ILE A 225 -14.10 -23.22 -5.89
CA ILE A 225 -14.44 -22.02 -5.11
C ILE A 225 -15.09 -21.00 -6.03
N ASN A 226 -16.27 -20.55 -5.63
CA ASN A 226 -17.04 -19.50 -6.29
C ASN A 226 -17.00 -18.22 -5.46
N TYR A 227 -16.69 -17.11 -6.10
CA TYR A 227 -16.74 -15.79 -5.52
C TYR A 227 -17.91 -15.02 -6.12
N CYS A 228 -18.67 -14.34 -5.28
CA CYS A 228 -19.75 -13.48 -5.74
C CYS A 228 -19.46 -12.04 -5.29
N TYR A 229 -19.72 -11.08 -6.17
CA TYR A 229 -19.47 -9.67 -5.93
C TYR A 229 -20.70 -8.83 -6.27
N LEU A 230 -20.82 -7.68 -5.62
CA LEU A 230 -21.69 -6.60 -6.07
C LEU A 230 -21.13 -5.95 -7.34
N VAL A 231 -21.93 -5.11 -7.97
CA VAL A 231 -21.56 -4.38 -9.20
C VAL A 231 -20.40 -3.39 -9.00
N ASP A 232 -20.16 -2.97 -7.76
CA ASP A 232 -19.05 -2.10 -7.36
C ASP A 232 -17.76 -2.87 -7.02
N GLY A 233 -17.77 -4.21 -7.10
CA GLY A 233 -16.64 -5.06 -6.77
C GLY A 233 -16.62 -5.56 -5.33
N THR A 234 -17.55 -5.15 -4.48
CA THR A 234 -17.64 -5.63 -3.08
C THR A 234 -17.90 -7.14 -3.05
N LYS A 235 -17.01 -7.89 -2.41
CA LYS A 235 -17.12 -9.35 -2.25
C LYS A 235 -18.27 -9.70 -1.30
N LEU A 236 -19.19 -10.55 -1.75
CA LEU A 236 -20.33 -11.03 -0.99
C LEU A 236 -20.13 -12.44 -0.43
N THR A 237 -19.53 -13.32 -1.22
CA THR A 237 -19.29 -14.71 -0.81
C THR A 237 -17.99 -15.26 -1.38
N ALA A 238 -17.43 -16.25 -0.66
CA ALA A 238 -16.38 -17.15 -1.13
C ALA A 238 -16.75 -18.54 -0.63
N VAL A 239 -17.28 -19.38 -1.53
CA VAL A 239 -17.92 -20.67 -1.16
C VAL A 239 -17.51 -21.77 -2.13
N ASN A 240 -17.53 -23.01 -1.64
CA ASN A 240 -17.35 -24.20 -2.49
C ASN A 240 -18.61 -24.52 -3.31
N ALA A 241 -18.59 -25.65 -4.02
CA ALA A 241 -19.71 -26.11 -4.86
C ALA A 241 -21.00 -26.39 -4.07
N ASP A 242 -20.88 -26.70 -2.78
CA ASP A 242 -22.00 -27.01 -1.86
C ASP A 242 -22.50 -25.77 -1.10
N ASP A 243 -22.10 -24.56 -1.51
CA ASP A 243 -22.38 -23.28 -0.84
C ASP A 243 -21.84 -23.22 0.62
N CYS A 244 -20.81 -24.02 0.93
CA CYS A 244 -20.09 -23.97 2.20
C CYS A 244 -18.95 -22.96 2.09
N GLY A 245 -18.73 -22.13 3.13
CA GLY A 245 -17.70 -21.10 3.14
C GLY A 245 -18.20 -19.79 3.70
N PHE A 246 -17.61 -18.69 3.26
CA PHE A 246 -17.77 -17.38 3.85
C PHE A 246 -18.79 -16.49 3.13
N ALA A 247 -19.53 -15.70 3.89
CA ALA A 247 -20.38 -14.62 3.40
C ALA A 247 -20.03 -13.33 4.14
N TYR A 248 -19.85 -12.25 3.38
CA TYR A 248 -19.41 -10.94 3.87
C TYR A 248 -20.58 -9.96 3.87
N ARG A 249 -20.74 -9.19 4.96
CA ARG A 249 -21.78 -8.17 5.13
C ARG A 249 -21.17 -6.95 5.83
N GLY A 250 -20.54 -6.08 5.08
CA GLY A 250 -19.71 -5.01 5.63
C GLY A 250 -18.54 -5.61 6.43
N SER A 251 -18.36 -5.17 7.67
CA SER A 251 -17.32 -5.72 8.57
C SER A 251 -17.62 -7.12 9.13
N PHE A 252 -18.85 -7.62 8.95
CA PHE A 252 -19.27 -8.91 9.48
C PHE A 252 -19.04 -10.03 8.48
N THR A 253 -18.48 -11.13 8.96
CA THR A 253 -18.29 -12.36 8.21
C THR A 253 -19.12 -13.49 8.85
N TYR A 254 -19.77 -14.25 8.01
CA TYR A 254 -20.53 -15.43 8.38
C TYR A 254 -19.95 -16.66 7.70
N TYR A 255 -20.05 -17.79 8.34
CA TYR A 255 -19.54 -19.06 7.83
C TYR A 255 -20.64 -20.11 7.79
N ARG A 256 -20.64 -20.95 6.77
CA ARG A 256 -21.44 -22.18 6.64
C ARG A 256 -20.50 -23.36 6.48
N ALA A 257 -20.57 -24.30 7.40
CA ALA A 257 -19.73 -25.48 7.42
C ALA A 257 -20.27 -26.60 6.50
N ASP A 258 -21.60 -26.80 6.49
CA ASP A 258 -22.27 -27.94 5.85
C ASP A 258 -23.30 -27.48 4.82
N ALA A 259 -23.46 -28.25 3.75
CA ALA A 259 -24.47 -28.02 2.72
C ALA A 259 -25.88 -27.95 3.32
N GLY A 260 -26.58 -26.84 3.05
CA GLY A 260 -27.93 -26.61 3.56
C GLY A 260 -28.03 -26.25 5.06
N GLY A 261 -26.91 -26.17 5.80
CA GLY A 261 -26.83 -25.63 7.14
C GLY A 261 -27.01 -24.12 7.22
N ASP A 262 -27.25 -23.60 8.41
CA ASP A 262 -27.33 -22.16 8.62
C ASP A 262 -25.97 -21.48 8.52
N ARG A 263 -25.97 -20.20 8.13
CA ARG A 263 -24.79 -19.33 8.21
C ARG A 263 -24.69 -18.76 9.61
N VAL A 264 -23.64 -19.12 10.33
CA VAL A 264 -23.34 -18.62 11.67
C VAL A 264 -22.40 -17.42 11.62
N PHE A 265 -22.48 -16.55 12.61
CA PHE A 265 -21.52 -15.47 12.76
C PHE A 265 -20.11 -16.04 12.96
N GLU A 266 -19.18 -15.67 12.08
CA GLU A 266 -17.78 -16.11 12.18
C GLU A 266 -16.95 -15.03 12.84
N SER A 267 -17.00 -13.79 12.34
CA SER A 267 -16.23 -12.70 12.94
C SER A 267 -16.67 -11.32 12.47
N THR A 268 -16.14 -10.30 13.16
CA THR A 268 -16.12 -8.93 12.69
C THR A 268 -14.73 -8.32 12.94
N ARG A 269 -14.28 -7.45 12.02
CA ARG A 269 -12.99 -6.75 12.12
C ARG A 269 -13.13 -5.43 12.88
N PHE A 270 -12.07 -5.04 13.58
CA PHE A 270 -11.87 -3.72 14.16
C PHE A 270 -10.40 -3.30 14.00
N GLY A 271 -10.06 -2.06 14.30
CA GLY A 271 -8.72 -1.49 14.01
C GLY A 271 -7.52 -2.14 14.73
N GLY A 272 -7.71 -3.17 15.52
CA GLY A 272 -6.64 -3.90 16.23
C GLY A 272 -6.81 -5.41 16.22
N GLY A 273 -7.72 -5.96 15.41
CA GLY A 273 -7.95 -7.40 15.37
C GLY A 273 -9.35 -7.81 14.93
N ARG A 274 -9.86 -8.89 15.51
CA ARG A 274 -11.18 -9.47 15.21
C ARG A 274 -11.92 -9.84 16.49
N ILE A 275 -13.24 -9.76 16.43
CA ILE A 275 -14.13 -10.43 17.38
C ILE A 275 -14.66 -11.66 16.66
N VAL A 276 -14.43 -12.84 17.20
CA VAL A 276 -14.75 -14.15 16.58
C VAL A 276 -15.90 -14.80 17.32
N GLY A 277 -16.82 -15.40 16.59
CA GLY A 277 -17.85 -16.27 17.18
C GLY A 277 -17.24 -17.60 17.62
N THR A 278 -17.68 -18.12 18.77
CA THR A 278 -17.29 -19.43 19.26
C THR A 278 -18.42 -20.44 19.06
N VAL A 279 -18.12 -21.72 19.25
CA VAL A 279 -19.10 -22.81 19.10
C VAL A 279 -20.24 -22.77 20.12
N ASP A 280 -20.05 -22.02 21.21
CA ASP A 280 -21.05 -21.89 22.31
C ASP A 280 -21.89 -20.60 22.15
N ASP A 281 -21.95 -20.00 20.97
CA ASP A 281 -22.60 -18.71 20.68
C ASP A 281 -22.04 -17.52 21.50
N GLU A 282 -20.85 -17.68 22.07
CA GLU A 282 -20.11 -16.60 22.71
C GLU A 282 -19.17 -15.90 21.70
N THR A 283 -18.53 -14.85 22.13
CA THR A 283 -17.54 -14.12 21.30
C THR A 283 -16.21 -14.02 22.02
N GLU A 284 -15.14 -14.17 21.27
CA GLU A 284 -13.75 -13.99 21.71
C GLU A 284 -13.11 -12.82 20.97
N VAL A 285 -12.40 -11.96 21.70
CA VAL A 285 -11.61 -10.87 21.10
C VAL A 285 -10.22 -11.40 20.79
N ARG A 286 -9.78 -11.23 19.53
CA ARG A 286 -8.44 -11.58 19.08
C ARG A 286 -7.71 -10.34 18.61
N TYR A 287 -6.62 -10.00 19.26
CA TYR A 287 -5.77 -8.86 18.95
C TYR A 287 -4.70 -9.24 17.94
N PHE A 288 -4.38 -8.31 17.03
CA PHE A 288 -3.35 -8.46 16.03
C PHE A 288 -2.19 -7.50 16.32
N LEU A 289 -1.04 -8.08 16.68
CA LEU A 289 0.21 -7.34 16.71
C LEU A 289 0.83 -7.42 15.32
N THR A 290 1.02 -6.28 14.68
CA THR A 290 1.44 -6.21 13.28
C THR A 290 2.85 -5.65 13.15
N ASP A 291 3.51 -5.90 12.01
CA ASP A 291 4.73 -5.19 11.65
C ASP A 291 4.43 -3.79 11.07
N HIS A 292 5.45 -3.14 10.54
CA HIS A 292 5.36 -1.80 9.94
C HIS A 292 4.54 -1.75 8.63
N LEU A 293 4.31 -2.88 7.99
CA LEU A 293 3.51 -3.04 6.77
C LEU A 293 2.07 -3.52 7.07
N GLY A 294 1.72 -3.67 8.37
CA GLY A 294 0.43 -4.19 8.77
C GLY A 294 0.29 -5.71 8.70
N SER A 295 1.37 -6.45 8.41
CA SER A 295 1.31 -7.92 8.42
C SER A 295 1.17 -8.43 9.85
N VAL A 296 0.22 -9.36 10.07
CA VAL A 296 -0.07 -9.92 11.40
C VAL A 296 1.08 -10.83 11.84
N ARG A 297 1.77 -10.43 12.91
CA ARG A 297 2.91 -11.16 13.46
C ARG A 297 2.50 -12.04 14.63
N VAL A 298 1.55 -11.57 15.44
CA VAL A 298 1.00 -12.32 16.57
C VAL A 298 -0.50 -12.15 16.60
N VAL A 299 -1.23 -13.24 16.83
CA VAL A 299 -2.63 -13.24 17.22
C VAL A 299 -2.72 -13.67 18.68
N ALA A 300 -3.31 -12.82 19.52
CA ALA A 300 -3.49 -13.10 20.93
C ALA A 300 -4.94 -12.85 21.37
N THR A 301 -5.41 -13.61 22.37
CA THR A 301 -6.73 -13.39 22.98
C THR A 301 -6.70 -12.20 23.93
N ASP A 302 -7.87 -11.79 24.42
CA ASP A 302 -8.04 -10.79 25.49
C ASP A 302 -7.48 -11.24 26.84
N GLN A 303 -7.16 -12.55 26.99
CA GLN A 303 -6.47 -13.13 28.14
C GLN A 303 -4.94 -13.18 27.93
N ASN A 304 -4.42 -12.54 26.87
CA ASN A 304 -3.01 -12.55 26.49
C ASN A 304 -2.46 -13.94 26.11
N ASN A 305 -3.34 -14.88 25.70
CA ASN A 305 -2.91 -16.17 25.17
C ASN A 305 -2.56 -16.03 23.69
N VAL A 306 -1.35 -16.44 23.31
CA VAL A 306 -0.92 -16.43 21.92
C VAL A 306 -1.52 -17.61 21.16
N LEU A 307 -2.29 -17.32 20.11
CA LEU A 307 -2.92 -18.30 19.23
C LEU A 307 -2.10 -18.56 17.97
N GLU A 308 -1.46 -17.52 17.44
CA GLU A 308 -0.71 -17.60 16.18
C GLU A 308 0.52 -16.71 16.24
N ARG A 309 1.62 -17.19 15.62
CA ARG A 309 2.81 -16.42 15.32
C ARG A 309 3.16 -16.57 13.85
N ASN A 310 3.52 -15.48 13.20
CA ASN A 310 3.86 -15.47 11.79
C ASN A 310 5.20 -14.77 11.53
N ASP A 311 6.02 -15.43 10.73
CA ASP A 311 7.15 -14.83 10.05
C ASP A 311 6.94 -14.96 8.54
N TYR A 312 7.39 -13.95 7.81
CA TYR A 312 7.18 -13.87 6.38
C TYR A 312 8.48 -13.68 5.62
N TYR A 313 8.51 -14.22 4.41
CA TYR A 313 9.47 -13.84 3.39
C TYR A 313 9.17 -12.41 2.90
N PRO A 314 10.14 -11.72 2.28
CA PRO A 314 9.93 -10.38 1.75
C PRO A 314 8.68 -10.22 0.89
N PHE A 315 8.38 -11.18 0.01
CA PHE A 315 7.18 -11.15 -0.84
C PHE A 315 5.93 -11.77 -0.18
N GLY A 316 5.96 -12.03 1.13
CA GLY A 316 4.77 -12.31 1.93
C GLY A 316 4.38 -13.77 2.08
N LYS A 317 5.13 -14.73 1.51
CA LYS A 317 4.93 -16.13 1.88
C LYS A 317 5.21 -16.30 3.38
N ARG A 318 4.32 -16.98 4.11
CA ARG A 318 4.54 -17.31 5.52
C ARG A 318 5.64 -18.37 5.62
N TRP A 319 6.49 -18.28 6.64
CA TRP A 319 7.43 -19.36 6.93
C TRP A 319 6.68 -20.63 7.34
N ASP A 320 7.05 -21.74 6.77
CA ASP A 320 6.60 -23.06 7.23
C ASP A 320 7.55 -23.52 8.35
N SER A 321 7.12 -23.31 9.59
CA SER A 321 7.90 -23.66 10.78
C SER A 321 6.99 -24.24 11.86
N ALA A 322 7.36 -25.43 12.34
CA ALA A 322 6.65 -26.09 13.44
C ALA A 322 6.71 -25.31 14.77
N SER A 323 7.66 -24.38 14.91
CA SER A 323 7.77 -23.49 16.07
C SER A 323 6.85 -22.29 16.05
N LEU A 324 6.12 -22.06 14.93
CA LEU A 324 5.20 -20.97 14.78
C LEU A 324 3.77 -21.52 14.82
N PRO A 325 3.04 -21.40 15.95
CA PRO A 325 1.66 -21.86 16.04
C PRO A 325 0.80 -21.17 14.98
N ILE A 326 -0.19 -21.89 14.46
CA ILE A 326 -1.12 -21.42 13.46
C ILE A 326 -2.55 -21.56 13.99
N SER A 327 -3.39 -20.58 13.75
CA SER A 327 -4.81 -20.57 14.09
C SER A 327 -5.67 -20.55 12.81
N ASP A 328 -6.97 -20.45 13.00
CA ASP A 328 -7.99 -20.23 11.96
C ASP A 328 -8.00 -18.77 11.43
N ASN A 329 -7.07 -17.94 11.89
CA ASN A 329 -6.96 -16.56 11.41
C ASN A 329 -6.65 -16.53 9.91
N ARG A 330 -7.43 -15.72 9.19
CA ARG A 330 -7.26 -15.51 7.74
C ARG A 330 -6.51 -14.22 7.39
N ASP A 331 -6.46 -13.24 8.30
CA ASP A 331 -5.77 -11.97 8.08
C ASP A 331 -4.29 -12.14 8.42
N ARG A 332 -3.41 -12.06 7.41
CA ARG A 332 -1.98 -12.33 7.56
C ARG A 332 -1.08 -11.26 6.94
N PHE A 333 -0.45 -11.54 5.82
CA PHE A 333 0.46 -10.59 5.16
C PHE A 333 -0.25 -9.31 4.75
N ASN A 334 0.29 -8.15 5.13
CA ASN A 334 -0.32 -6.81 4.98
C ASN A 334 -1.75 -6.69 5.57
N GLY A 335 -2.12 -7.56 6.52
CA GLY A 335 -3.47 -7.63 7.06
C GLY A 335 -4.51 -8.11 6.06
N LYS A 336 -4.10 -8.72 4.95
CA LYS A 336 -4.98 -9.20 3.89
C LYS A 336 -5.46 -10.61 4.13
N GLU A 337 -6.66 -10.90 3.62
CA GLU A 337 -7.29 -12.20 3.75
C GLU A 337 -6.55 -13.24 2.91
N ASP A 338 -6.01 -14.23 3.61
CA ASP A 338 -5.37 -15.39 3.01
C ASP A 338 -6.43 -16.39 2.53
N GLN A 339 -6.36 -16.81 1.27
CA GLN A 339 -7.29 -17.77 0.67
C GLN A 339 -6.92 -19.23 1.00
N ALA A 340 -6.11 -19.46 2.04
CA ALA A 340 -5.69 -20.80 2.48
C ALA A 340 -6.86 -21.73 2.85
N PHE A 341 -8.00 -21.18 3.27
CA PHE A 341 -9.23 -21.95 3.51
C PHE A 341 -9.73 -22.71 2.27
N ALA A 342 -9.36 -22.19 1.07
CA ALA A 342 -9.67 -22.79 -0.22
C ALA A 342 -8.47 -23.55 -0.81
N GLY A 343 -7.39 -23.76 -0.02
CA GLY A 343 -6.14 -24.35 -0.50
C GLY A 343 -5.34 -23.46 -1.47
N LEU A 344 -5.70 -22.18 -1.62
CA LEU A 344 -5.08 -21.27 -2.58
C LEU A 344 -3.95 -20.46 -1.94
N PRO A 345 -2.79 -20.29 -2.61
CA PRO A 345 -1.65 -19.54 -2.10
C PRO A 345 -1.80 -18.02 -2.32
N PHE A 346 -3.02 -17.52 -2.42
CA PHE A 346 -3.31 -16.13 -2.75
C PHE A 346 -3.74 -15.33 -1.52
N SER A 347 -3.42 -14.04 -1.54
CA SER A 347 -4.00 -13.05 -0.64
C SER A 347 -4.96 -12.16 -1.42
N ASP A 348 -6.14 -11.92 -0.86
CA ASP A 348 -7.17 -11.05 -1.43
C ASP A 348 -6.93 -9.61 -1.00
N TYR A 349 -6.61 -8.75 -1.97
CA TYR A 349 -6.45 -7.32 -1.74
C TYR A 349 -7.70 -6.50 -2.13
N GLY A 350 -8.79 -7.18 -2.47
CA GLY A 350 -10.03 -6.56 -2.96
C GLY A 350 -10.07 -6.49 -4.48
N ALA A 351 -9.34 -5.56 -5.08
CA ALA A 351 -9.34 -5.42 -6.54
C ALA A 351 -8.54 -6.50 -7.27
N ARG A 352 -7.57 -7.13 -6.62
CA ARG A 352 -6.72 -8.16 -7.23
C ARG A 352 -6.37 -9.25 -6.22
N MET A 353 -6.16 -10.48 -6.74
CA MET A 353 -5.54 -11.57 -5.98
C MET A 353 -4.02 -11.54 -6.17
N TYR A 354 -3.31 -11.62 -5.06
CA TYR A 354 -1.85 -11.59 -5.01
C TYR A 354 -1.27 -12.99 -4.76
N ASP A 355 -0.40 -13.45 -5.64
CA ASP A 355 0.35 -14.70 -5.48
C ASP A 355 1.63 -14.43 -4.66
N ARG A 356 1.59 -14.76 -3.37
CA ARG A 356 2.69 -14.57 -2.42
C ARG A 356 3.89 -15.46 -2.70
N GLU A 357 3.71 -16.57 -3.40
CA GLU A 357 4.79 -17.49 -3.71
C GLU A 357 5.62 -17.02 -4.90
N ARG A 358 4.98 -16.30 -5.84
CA ARG A 358 5.63 -15.75 -7.03
C ARG A 358 5.86 -14.24 -6.98
N GLY A 359 5.37 -13.57 -5.93
CA GLY A 359 5.52 -12.11 -5.77
C GLY A 359 4.81 -11.29 -6.84
N ARG A 360 3.65 -11.77 -7.36
CA ARG A 360 2.96 -11.17 -8.51
C ARG A 360 1.45 -11.12 -8.34
N TRP A 361 0.85 -10.18 -9.02
CA TRP A 361 -0.60 -10.14 -9.22
C TRP A 361 -1.05 -11.17 -10.28
N LEU A 362 -2.25 -11.75 -10.10
CA LEU A 362 -2.87 -12.64 -11.08
C LEU A 362 -3.54 -11.88 -12.24
N THR A 363 -3.89 -10.62 -12.03
CA THR A 363 -4.53 -9.74 -12.99
C THR A 363 -3.70 -8.50 -13.24
N GLN A 364 -3.95 -7.82 -14.36
CA GLN A 364 -3.27 -6.56 -14.65
C GLN A 364 -3.69 -5.47 -13.66
N ASP A 365 -2.74 -4.60 -13.35
CA ASP A 365 -3.01 -3.36 -12.62
C ASP A 365 -3.94 -2.47 -13.45
N PRO A 366 -5.17 -2.18 -12.97
CA PRO A 366 -6.06 -1.25 -13.65
C PRO A 366 -5.42 0.13 -13.83
N LEU A 367 -4.47 0.49 -12.95
CA LEU A 367 -3.80 1.78 -12.91
C LEU A 367 -2.51 1.83 -13.71
N GLN A 368 -1.95 0.68 -14.07
CA GLN A 368 -0.68 0.57 -14.80
C GLN A 368 0.44 1.42 -14.17
N GLN A 369 0.56 1.38 -12.84
CA GLN A 369 1.52 2.16 -12.06
C GLN A 369 2.97 1.84 -12.44
N TYR A 370 3.23 0.60 -12.83
CA TYR A 370 4.54 0.10 -13.23
C TYR A 370 4.54 -0.34 -14.69
N HIS A 371 5.70 -0.40 -15.32
CA HIS A 371 5.84 -0.86 -16.70
C HIS A 371 5.31 -2.28 -16.92
N SER A 372 5.46 -3.16 -15.92
CA SER A 372 4.73 -4.42 -15.90
C SER A 372 3.52 -4.28 -14.97
N PRO A 373 2.29 -4.51 -15.46
CA PRO A 373 1.08 -4.36 -14.65
C PRO A 373 0.87 -5.48 -13.63
N TYR A 374 1.81 -6.42 -13.53
CA TYR A 374 1.75 -7.54 -12.58
C TYR A 374 2.71 -7.39 -11.40
N VAL A 375 3.47 -6.32 -11.35
CA VAL A 375 4.47 -6.07 -10.30
C VAL A 375 3.77 -5.68 -8.99
N PHE A 376 4.13 -6.37 -7.91
CA PHE A 376 3.69 -6.04 -6.56
C PHE A 376 4.60 -4.98 -5.93
N CYS A 377 4.03 -3.89 -5.46
CA CYS A 377 4.72 -2.83 -4.70
C CYS A 377 6.02 -2.33 -5.34
N GLY A 378 6.10 -2.32 -6.69
CA GLY A 378 7.32 -1.90 -7.41
C GLY A 378 8.53 -2.79 -7.16
N ASN A 379 8.34 -4.07 -6.85
CA ASN A 379 9.39 -5.01 -6.42
C ASN A 379 10.13 -4.59 -5.13
N ASN A 380 9.51 -3.73 -4.32
CA ASN A 380 10.02 -3.30 -3.03
C ASN A 380 8.98 -3.50 -1.91
N PRO A 381 8.64 -4.76 -1.59
CA PRO A 381 7.60 -5.10 -0.63
C PRO A 381 8.02 -4.86 0.83
N ILE A 382 9.25 -4.41 1.07
CA ILE A 382 9.77 -4.06 2.40
C ILE A 382 9.42 -2.62 2.77
N ASN A 383 9.37 -1.74 1.78
CA ASN A 383 9.11 -0.32 1.99
C ASN A 383 7.71 0.11 1.54
N ASN A 384 7.06 -0.69 0.69
CA ASN A 384 5.79 -0.36 0.06
C ASN A 384 4.71 -1.38 0.43
N ILE A 385 3.49 -0.91 0.56
CA ILE A 385 2.28 -1.73 0.72
C ILE A 385 1.27 -1.32 -0.36
N ASP A 386 0.52 -2.28 -0.86
CA ASP A 386 -0.69 -2.02 -1.65
C ASP A 386 -1.91 -2.17 -0.71
N VAL A 387 -2.73 -1.14 -0.61
CA VAL A 387 -3.79 -1.08 0.40
C VAL A 387 -5.05 -1.82 -0.04
N ASP A 388 -5.36 -1.84 -1.33
CA ASP A 388 -6.65 -2.30 -1.86
C ASP A 388 -6.54 -3.15 -3.13
N GLY A 389 -5.32 -3.48 -3.55
CA GLY A 389 -5.05 -4.17 -4.80
C GLY A 389 -5.07 -3.24 -6.04
N ASN A 390 -5.15 -1.94 -5.85
CA ASN A 390 -5.02 -0.93 -6.90
C ASN A 390 -3.87 0.03 -6.63
N TRP A 391 -3.57 0.30 -5.36
CA TRP A 391 -2.66 1.38 -4.98
C TRP A 391 -1.55 0.94 -4.02
N SER A 392 -0.30 1.18 -4.39
CA SER A 392 0.74 1.30 -3.37
C SER A 392 0.72 2.71 -2.75
N VAL A 393 0.96 2.86 -1.45
CA VAL A 393 0.88 4.12 -0.66
C VAL A 393 1.74 5.27 -1.21
N THR A 394 2.65 4.98 -2.12
CA THR A 394 3.47 5.97 -2.85
C THR A 394 2.77 6.64 -4.03
N ASN A 395 1.48 6.47 -4.24
CA ASN A 395 0.85 6.76 -5.55
C ASN A 395 0.64 8.22 -5.88
N HIS A 396 0.21 9.05 -4.95
CA HIS A 396 0.19 10.49 -5.18
C HIS A 396 1.59 10.97 -5.58
N TYR A 397 2.61 10.41 -4.97
CA TYR A 397 4.01 10.68 -5.30
C TYR A 397 4.35 10.23 -6.73
N LEU A 398 4.11 8.97 -7.07
CA LEU A 398 4.46 8.40 -8.37
C LEU A 398 3.63 9.00 -9.50
N MET A 399 2.33 9.19 -9.29
CA MET A 399 1.42 9.83 -10.24
C MET A 399 1.89 11.25 -10.55
N THR A 400 2.19 12.02 -9.52
CA THR A 400 2.70 13.38 -9.66
C THR A 400 4.04 13.38 -10.38
N ARG A 401 4.97 12.50 -10.01
CA ARG A 401 6.28 12.39 -10.64
C ARG A 401 6.21 12.00 -12.12
N LYS A 402 5.37 11.03 -12.47
CA LYS A 402 5.10 10.60 -13.85
C LYS A 402 4.51 11.74 -14.68
N ALA A 403 3.53 12.46 -14.13
CA ALA A 403 2.93 13.61 -14.79
C ALA A 403 3.92 14.76 -14.98
N LEU A 404 4.75 15.08 -13.98
CA LEU A 404 5.80 16.11 -14.07
C LEU A 404 6.83 15.79 -15.15
N ALA A 405 7.22 14.52 -15.30
CA ALA A 405 8.18 14.09 -16.31
C ALA A 405 7.70 14.37 -17.74
N GLN A 406 6.40 14.30 -18.01
CA GLN A 406 5.80 14.64 -19.32
C GLN A 406 6.00 16.12 -19.70
N TYR A 407 6.20 16.99 -18.70
CA TYR A 407 6.47 18.42 -18.88
C TYR A 407 7.95 18.77 -18.68
N GLY A 408 8.86 17.78 -18.75
CA GLY A 408 10.31 17.98 -18.63
C GLY A 408 10.79 18.31 -17.21
N ILE A 409 9.93 18.18 -16.21
CA ILE A 409 10.28 18.39 -14.79
C ILE A 409 10.74 17.05 -14.23
N THR A 410 12.04 16.91 -13.99
CA THR A 410 12.68 15.64 -13.57
C THR A 410 13.63 15.85 -12.39
N GLY A 411 14.25 14.77 -11.90
CA GLY A 411 15.24 14.81 -10.84
C GLY A 411 14.68 15.32 -9.50
N GLN A 412 15.52 16.01 -8.75
CA GLN A 412 15.21 16.50 -7.39
C GLN A 412 13.97 17.41 -7.31
N GLN A 413 13.69 18.15 -8.38
CA GLN A 413 12.53 19.02 -8.43
C GLN A 413 11.22 18.22 -8.53
N ALA A 414 11.19 17.20 -9.38
CA ALA A 414 10.03 16.31 -9.47
C ALA A 414 9.82 15.54 -8.15
N GLU A 415 10.90 15.14 -7.50
CA GLU A 415 10.84 14.49 -6.19
C GLU A 415 10.21 15.39 -5.14
N LEU A 416 10.66 16.64 -5.06
CA LEU A 416 10.15 17.61 -4.10
C LEU A 416 8.66 17.90 -4.31
N LEU A 417 8.26 18.16 -5.55
CA LEU A 417 6.85 18.44 -5.91
C LEU A 417 5.96 17.23 -5.62
N SER A 418 6.43 16.03 -5.95
CA SER A 418 5.70 14.79 -5.68
C SER A 418 5.55 14.51 -4.18
N TYR A 419 6.59 14.80 -3.39
CA TYR A 419 6.53 14.72 -1.94
C TYR A 419 5.45 15.65 -1.35
N TYR A 420 5.39 16.90 -1.83
CA TYR A 420 4.37 17.84 -1.33
C TYR A 420 2.95 17.47 -1.77
N ALA A 421 2.79 16.82 -2.90
CA ALA A 421 1.49 16.31 -3.37
C ALA A 421 1.06 14.99 -2.70
N SER A 422 1.94 14.37 -1.91
CA SER A 422 1.67 13.14 -1.18
C SER A 422 1.84 13.35 0.33
N MET A 423 3.01 13.06 0.85
CA MET A 423 3.30 13.05 2.29
C MET A 423 3.01 14.36 3.03
N TYR A 424 3.29 15.51 2.40
CA TYR A 424 3.01 16.80 3.04
C TYR A 424 1.52 17.15 3.04
N ALA A 425 0.80 16.79 1.97
CA ALA A 425 -0.62 17.07 1.88
C ALA A 425 -1.41 16.27 2.92
N ASP A 426 -1.01 15.02 3.16
CA ASP A 426 -1.58 14.17 4.21
C ASP A 426 -1.17 14.62 5.61
N ASN A 427 0.06 15.07 5.78
CA ASN A 427 0.57 15.53 7.08
C ASN A 427 1.41 16.81 6.91
N PRO A 428 0.77 18.00 6.98
CA PRO A 428 1.46 19.29 6.84
C PRO A 428 2.49 19.59 7.92
N SER A 429 2.53 18.85 9.03
CA SER A 429 3.60 18.95 10.02
C SER A 429 4.94 18.43 9.51
N ARG A 430 4.94 17.63 8.44
CA ARG A 430 6.12 17.05 7.77
C ARG A 430 6.71 17.96 6.69
N GLY A 431 6.77 19.26 6.88
CA GLY A 431 7.39 20.18 5.93
C GLY A 431 8.85 19.81 5.60
N VAL A 432 9.23 19.89 4.32
CA VAL A 432 10.59 19.57 3.85
C VAL A 432 11.35 20.86 3.54
N ARG A 433 12.60 20.93 3.97
CA ARG A 433 13.58 21.91 3.51
C ARG A 433 14.60 21.23 2.63
N PHE A 434 14.81 21.81 1.45
CA PHE A 434 15.89 21.41 0.58
C PHE A 434 17.09 22.35 0.81
N LEU A 435 18.19 21.84 1.38
CA LEU A 435 19.43 22.56 1.62
C LEU A 435 20.60 21.70 1.14
N ASN A 436 21.51 22.30 0.36
CA ASN A 436 22.75 21.64 -0.10
C ASN A 436 22.54 20.28 -0.81
N ASN A 437 21.54 20.17 -1.69
CA ASN A 437 21.18 18.95 -2.41
C ASN A 437 20.71 17.77 -1.54
N VAL A 438 20.28 18.03 -0.30
CA VAL A 438 19.75 17.03 0.64
C VAL A 438 18.40 17.50 1.14
N PHE A 439 17.42 16.57 1.23
CA PHE A 439 16.14 16.83 1.86
C PHE A 439 16.34 16.93 3.37
N HIS A 440 15.99 18.09 3.94
CA HIS A 440 15.93 18.28 5.40
C HIS A 440 14.47 18.37 5.81
N TYR A 441 14.01 17.41 6.60
CA TYR A 441 12.68 17.44 7.20
C TYR A 441 12.66 18.46 8.32
N ARG A 442 11.71 19.37 8.31
CA ARG A 442 11.54 20.37 9.35
C ARG A 442 10.25 20.14 10.13
N GLU A 443 10.39 20.07 11.44
CA GLU A 443 9.29 20.33 12.36
C GLU A 443 8.78 21.77 12.11
N LYS A 444 7.50 21.90 11.84
CA LYS A 444 6.75 23.16 11.75
C LYS A 444 7.21 24.15 10.69
N ILE A 445 6.77 24.00 9.47
CA ILE A 445 6.50 25.17 8.63
C ILE A 445 5.04 25.54 8.87
N LEU A 446 4.85 26.49 9.78
CA LEU A 446 3.59 27.14 10.00
C LEU A 446 3.23 27.98 8.78
N LEU A 447 2.55 27.37 7.80
CA LEU A 447 1.47 28.10 7.22
C LEU A 447 0.39 28.16 8.31
N LYS A 448 -0.17 29.35 8.57
CA LYS A 448 -1.46 29.52 9.24
C LYS A 448 -2.60 28.98 8.36
N ILE A 449 -2.47 27.75 7.94
CA ILE A 449 -3.52 26.87 7.53
C ILE A 449 -3.70 26.08 8.81
N SER A 450 -4.76 26.40 9.55
CA SER A 450 -5.10 25.84 10.86
C SER A 450 -4.52 24.45 11.06
N SER A 451 -3.81 24.30 12.16
CA SER A 451 -3.24 23.08 12.70
C SER A 451 -4.18 21.88 12.54
N ILE A 452 -4.06 21.12 11.48
CA ILE A 452 -4.75 19.87 11.32
C ILE A 452 -3.68 18.83 11.11
N ASP A 453 -3.55 17.99 12.11
CA ASP A 453 -2.80 16.76 12.05
C ASP A 453 -3.51 15.79 11.11
N HIS A 454 -2.82 15.32 10.09
CA HIS A 454 -3.33 14.35 9.11
C HIS A 454 -2.49 13.07 9.11
N SER A 455 -2.08 12.60 10.28
CA SER A 455 -1.91 11.17 10.42
C SER A 455 -3.30 10.54 10.20
N GLY A 456 -3.41 9.39 9.54
CA GLY A 456 -4.71 8.75 9.25
C GLY A 456 -5.65 8.57 10.44
N THR A 457 -5.19 8.87 11.65
CA THR A 457 -5.90 8.90 12.91
C THR A 457 -6.55 10.25 13.25
N ALA A 458 -6.00 11.35 12.79
CA ALA A 458 -6.61 12.66 13.04
C ALA A 458 -7.89 12.86 12.22
N ILE A 459 -7.96 12.26 11.04
CA ILE A 459 -9.19 12.25 10.25
C ILE A 459 -10.31 11.53 11.03
N SER A 460 -10.01 10.46 11.76
CA SER A 460 -11.00 9.74 12.57
C SER A 460 -11.49 10.51 13.79
N GLN A 461 -10.73 11.50 14.28
CA GLN A 461 -11.15 12.37 15.38
C GLN A 461 -12.00 13.58 14.94
N GLU A 462 -11.98 13.93 13.64
CA GLU A 462 -12.78 15.01 13.09
C GLU A 462 -14.15 14.56 12.54
N THR A 463 -14.59 13.36 12.91
CA THR A 463 -15.83 12.76 12.43
C THR A 463 -17.11 13.52 12.87
N ASP A 464 -17.00 14.40 13.86
CA ASP A 464 -18.10 15.20 14.43
C ASP A 464 -17.98 16.70 14.08
N TRP A 465 -17.52 17.01 12.85
CA TRP A 465 -17.47 18.41 12.43
C TRP A 465 -18.85 19.08 12.50
N ASP A 466 -18.92 20.12 13.32
CA ASP A 466 -20.02 21.06 13.42
C ASP A 466 -19.73 22.25 12.50
N PRO A 467 -20.71 22.73 11.69
CA PRO A 467 -20.53 23.90 10.82
C PRO A 467 -20.06 25.16 11.55
N SER A 468 -20.22 25.24 12.86
CA SER A 468 -19.70 26.31 13.72
C SER A 468 -18.23 26.14 14.11
N SER A 469 -17.61 25.00 13.80
CA SER A 469 -16.22 24.65 14.17
C SER A 469 -15.21 25.15 13.13
N PRO A 470 -14.04 25.68 13.56
CA PRO A 470 -12.98 26.13 12.65
C PRO A 470 -12.21 24.99 11.93
N HIS A 471 -12.58 23.72 12.12
CA HIS A 471 -11.91 22.53 11.56
C HIS A 471 -12.34 22.14 10.14
N GLU A 472 -12.91 23.05 9.38
CA GLU A 472 -13.46 22.89 8.02
C GLU A 472 -12.47 22.29 6.97
N ASN A 473 -11.18 22.31 7.22
CA ASN A 473 -10.18 22.19 6.15
C ASN A 473 -9.74 20.76 5.80
N ALA A 474 -9.86 19.76 6.69
CA ALA A 474 -9.37 18.41 6.43
C ALA A 474 -10.23 17.69 5.38
N ASN A 475 -11.54 17.61 5.62
CA ASN A 475 -12.46 16.95 4.70
C ASN A 475 -12.45 17.60 3.30
N ILE A 476 -12.26 18.93 3.23
CA ILE A 476 -12.17 19.65 1.97
C ILE A 476 -10.90 19.27 1.19
N ARG A 477 -9.76 19.08 1.88
CA ARG A 477 -8.49 18.70 1.24
C ARG A 477 -8.55 17.31 0.62
N HIS A 478 -9.25 16.38 1.25
CA HIS A 478 -9.45 15.03 0.77
C HIS A 478 -10.73 14.88 -0.09
N SER A 479 -11.33 15.99 -0.52
CA SER A 479 -12.56 15.98 -1.34
C SER A 479 -13.68 15.12 -0.74
N MET A 480 -13.74 15.05 0.59
CA MET A 480 -14.68 14.28 1.40
C MET A 480 -15.72 15.17 2.07
N ARG A 481 -16.69 14.55 2.72
CA ARG A 481 -17.64 15.19 3.64
C ARG A 481 -17.49 14.65 5.05
N SER A 482 -17.87 15.42 6.07
CA SER A 482 -17.88 14.92 7.45
C SER A 482 -19.03 13.91 7.66
N ASN A 483 -18.93 13.10 8.70
CA ASN A 483 -20.02 12.18 9.08
C ASN A 483 -21.30 12.96 9.41
N TRP A 484 -21.16 14.14 10.03
CA TRP A 484 -22.28 15.02 10.33
C TRP A 484 -22.95 15.52 9.03
N GLU A 485 -22.19 16.01 8.04
CA GLU A 485 -22.72 16.45 6.74
C GLU A 485 -23.44 15.32 6.01
N ALA A 486 -22.89 14.09 6.06
CA ALA A 486 -23.47 12.90 5.46
C ALA A 486 -24.81 12.53 6.13
N GLN A 487 -24.85 12.52 7.46
CA GLN A 487 -26.06 12.25 8.23
C GLN A 487 -27.11 13.33 8.03
N ALA A 488 -26.72 14.61 8.13
CA ALA A 488 -27.63 15.73 7.90
C ALA A 488 -28.26 15.68 6.49
N TYR A 489 -27.49 15.31 5.47
CA TYR A 489 -28.00 15.11 4.11
C TYR A 489 -29.04 13.98 4.04
N SER A 490 -28.74 12.83 4.66
CA SER A 490 -29.64 11.68 4.66
C SER A 490 -30.96 11.96 5.39
N GLU A 491 -30.94 12.85 6.38
CA GLU A 491 -32.09 13.24 7.19
C GLU A 491 -32.81 14.49 6.66
N GLY A 492 -32.33 15.09 5.55
CA GLY A 492 -32.87 16.30 4.96
C GLY A 492 -32.73 17.55 5.84
N ARG A 493 -31.73 17.56 6.73
CA ARG A 493 -31.40 18.68 7.63
C ARG A 493 -30.55 19.74 6.94
N GLU A 494 -30.67 20.98 7.42
CA GLU A 494 -29.77 22.06 6.99
C GLU A 494 -28.31 21.74 7.26
N GLY A 495 -27.42 22.12 6.33
CA GLY A 495 -26.00 21.85 6.41
C GLY A 495 -25.54 20.49 5.86
N GLY A 496 -26.49 19.59 5.53
CA GLY A 496 -26.16 18.34 4.84
C GLY A 496 -25.72 18.57 3.40
N ILE A 497 -24.68 17.84 2.95
CA ILE A 497 -24.21 17.91 1.56
C ILE A 497 -24.14 16.53 0.91
N SER A 498 -24.41 16.48 -0.39
CA SER A 498 -24.29 15.26 -1.18
C SER A 498 -22.82 14.87 -1.38
N LYS A 499 -22.56 13.59 -1.72
CA LYS A 499 -21.21 13.13 -2.14
C LYS A 499 -20.67 14.01 -3.28
N ARG A 500 -21.49 14.29 -4.28
CA ARG A 500 -21.10 15.10 -5.43
C ARG A 500 -20.72 16.52 -5.05
N ASP A 501 -21.46 17.15 -4.15
CA ASP A 501 -21.18 18.52 -3.72
C ASP A 501 -19.90 18.58 -2.88
N ALA A 502 -19.65 17.57 -2.02
CA ALA A 502 -18.41 17.44 -1.26
C ALA A 502 -17.21 17.25 -2.19
N GLN A 503 -17.30 16.35 -3.16
CA GLN A 503 -16.30 16.15 -4.21
C GLN A 503 -15.97 17.47 -4.92
N LEU A 504 -16.97 18.16 -5.42
CA LEU A 504 -16.79 19.43 -6.14
C LEU A 504 -16.23 20.53 -5.24
N ARG A 505 -16.60 20.55 -3.94
CA ARG A 505 -16.03 21.48 -2.94
C ARG A 505 -14.52 21.28 -2.80
N GLY A 506 -14.08 20.03 -2.63
CA GLY A 506 -12.67 19.70 -2.52
C GLY A 506 -11.90 20.01 -3.82
N MET A 507 -12.45 19.67 -4.96
CA MET A 507 -11.83 19.99 -6.25
C MET A 507 -11.73 21.51 -6.50
N ARG A 508 -12.74 22.31 -6.11
CA ARG A 508 -12.64 23.79 -6.14
C ARG A 508 -11.53 24.32 -5.25
N PHE A 509 -11.37 23.74 -4.07
CA PHE A 509 -10.26 24.06 -3.18
C PHE A 509 -8.91 23.70 -3.82
N GLY A 510 -8.81 22.52 -4.45
CA GLY A 510 -7.65 22.09 -5.21
C GLY A 510 -7.27 23.09 -6.30
N TRP A 511 -8.20 23.45 -7.18
CA TRP A 511 -7.96 24.45 -8.24
C TRP A 511 -7.57 25.82 -7.69
N LYS A 512 -8.18 26.27 -6.59
CA LYS A 512 -7.79 27.52 -5.92
C LYS A 512 -6.32 27.50 -5.53
N ASN A 513 -5.84 26.40 -4.97
CA ASN A 513 -4.46 26.27 -4.55
C ASN A 513 -3.50 26.15 -5.74
N ILE A 514 -3.84 25.41 -6.80
CA ILE A 514 -3.05 25.34 -8.04
C ILE A 514 -2.86 26.74 -8.65
N LEU A 515 -3.94 27.50 -8.84
CA LEU A 515 -3.88 28.85 -9.42
C LEU A 515 -3.12 29.84 -8.52
N SER A 516 -3.32 29.72 -7.20
CA SER A 516 -2.60 30.57 -6.23
C SER A 516 -1.12 30.27 -6.20
N SER A 517 -0.73 28.99 -6.35
CA SER A 517 0.67 28.58 -6.44
C SER A 517 1.32 29.09 -7.73
N ALA A 518 0.61 29.07 -8.85
CA ALA A 518 1.09 29.60 -10.14
C ALA A 518 1.42 31.10 -10.08
N ASN A 519 0.69 31.87 -9.28
CA ASN A 519 0.99 33.28 -9.02
C ASN A 519 2.26 33.49 -8.15
N LYS A 520 2.83 32.44 -7.55
CA LYS A 520 4.07 32.48 -6.78
C LYS A 520 5.33 32.13 -7.58
N GLY A 521 5.15 31.67 -8.81
CA GLY A 521 6.21 31.31 -9.74
C GLY A 521 5.96 30.01 -10.48
N SER A 522 6.85 29.67 -11.41
CA SER A 522 6.78 28.40 -12.16
C SER A 522 7.23 27.21 -11.31
N LEU A 523 6.83 26.01 -11.72
CA LEU A 523 7.27 24.77 -11.08
C LEU A 523 8.80 24.65 -11.06
N ALA A 524 9.49 25.19 -12.07
CA ALA A 524 10.95 25.23 -12.15
C ALA A 524 11.60 26.08 -11.04
N THR A 525 10.90 27.07 -10.50
CA THR A 525 11.42 28.00 -9.49
C THR A 525 11.02 27.62 -8.07
N PHE A 526 10.14 26.66 -7.89
CA PHE A 526 9.57 26.28 -6.58
C PHE A 526 10.57 25.72 -5.60
N VAL A 527 11.68 25.15 -6.03
CA VAL A 527 12.78 24.72 -5.15
C VAL A 527 13.25 25.85 -4.21
N LYS A 528 13.00 27.11 -4.60
CA LYS A 528 13.36 28.31 -3.82
C LYS A 528 12.18 28.95 -3.08
N ASN A 529 10.94 28.54 -3.37
CA ASN A 529 9.72 29.16 -2.84
C ASN A 529 8.81 28.12 -2.14
N ASN A 530 9.05 27.89 -0.85
CA ASN A 530 8.32 26.91 -0.06
C ASN A 530 6.79 27.10 -0.08
N VAL A 531 6.28 28.33 -0.11
CA VAL A 531 4.84 28.61 -0.09
C VAL A 531 4.16 28.16 -1.37
N GLY A 532 4.78 28.41 -2.52
CA GLY A 532 4.25 27.96 -3.82
C GLY A 532 4.18 26.44 -3.92
N ILE A 533 5.23 25.75 -3.48
CA ILE A 533 5.29 24.28 -3.44
C ILE A 533 4.18 23.69 -2.54
N GLN A 534 3.99 24.25 -1.35
CA GLN A 534 2.98 23.78 -0.41
C GLN A 534 1.57 23.93 -0.98
N MET A 535 1.27 25.10 -1.57
CA MET A 535 -0.02 25.33 -2.22
C MET A 535 -0.23 24.39 -3.41
N PHE A 536 0.80 24.18 -4.22
CA PHE A 536 0.73 23.26 -5.34
C PHE A 536 0.45 21.83 -4.87
N GLY A 537 1.22 21.33 -3.89
CA GLY A 537 1.08 19.97 -3.36
C GLY A 537 -0.30 19.72 -2.78
N VAL A 538 -0.74 20.57 -1.85
CA VAL A 538 -2.08 20.45 -1.24
C VAL A 538 -3.21 20.58 -2.27
N GLY A 539 -3.04 21.46 -3.26
CA GLY A 539 -4.01 21.62 -4.34
C GLY A 539 -4.11 20.39 -5.24
N LEU A 540 -2.96 19.84 -5.60
CA LEU A 540 -2.89 18.65 -6.44
C LEU A 540 -3.47 17.42 -5.74
N HIS A 541 -3.13 17.22 -4.46
CA HIS A 541 -3.71 16.15 -3.64
C HIS A 541 -5.24 16.21 -3.61
N ALA A 542 -5.82 17.37 -3.29
CA ALA A 542 -7.27 17.54 -3.26
C ALA A 542 -7.96 17.26 -4.62
N LEU A 543 -7.26 17.52 -5.74
CA LEU A 543 -7.77 17.18 -7.07
C LEU A 543 -7.71 15.67 -7.32
N GLN A 544 -6.64 15.02 -6.93
CA GLN A 544 -6.47 13.57 -7.05
C GLN A 544 -7.52 12.85 -6.21
N ASP A 545 -7.70 13.25 -4.96
CA ASP A 545 -8.70 12.71 -4.05
C ASP A 545 -10.14 13.00 -4.48
N GLY A 546 -10.35 14.01 -5.30
CA GLY A 546 -11.65 14.27 -5.91
C GLY A 546 -12.18 13.06 -6.69
N TYR A 547 -11.30 12.25 -7.24
CA TYR A 547 -11.64 10.99 -7.90
C TYR A 547 -11.36 9.78 -7.02
N GLY A 548 -10.40 9.87 -6.09
CA GLY A 548 -10.09 8.83 -5.13
C GLY A 548 -11.24 8.61 -4.13
N HIS A 549 -11.60 9.64 -3.39
CA HIS A 549 -12.63 9.54 -2.33
C HIS A 549 -14.04 9.92 -2.79
N ALA A 550 -14.17 10.63 -3.90
CA ALA A 550 -15.43 10.99 -4.55
C ALA A 550 -16.53 11.54 -3.60
N GLY A 551 -16.13 12.27 -2.55
CA GLY A 551 -17.04 12.96 -1.62
C GLY A 551 -17.66 12.08 -0.54
N VAL A 552 -17.17 10.86 -0.30
CA VAL A 552 -17.61 10.00 0.81
C VAL A 552 -17.35 10.65 2.18
N SER A 553 -18.07 10.23 3.21
CA SER A 553 -17.75 10.60 4.60
C SER A 553 -16.68 9.69 5.17
N MET A 554 -16.07 10.09 6.29
CA MET A 554 -15.08 9.22 6.98
C MET A 554 -15.67 7.87 7.35
N LYS A 555 -16.88 7.82 7.88
CA LYS A 555 -17.54 6.56 8.19
C LYS A 555 -17.75 5.72 6.93
N GLU A 556 -18.20 6.32 5.84
CA GLU A 556 -18.31 5.63 4.55
C GLU A 556 -16.94 5.21 4.00
N HIS A 557 -15.90 6.01 4.18
CA HIS A 557 -14.53 5.68 3.81
C HIS A 557 -14.00 4.48 4.60
N ASP A 558 -14.22 4.45 5.91
CA ASP A 558 -13.83 3.33 6.77
C ASP A 558 -14.64 2.05 6.45
N GLU A 559 -15.91 2.20 6.06
CA GLU A 559 -16.78 1.09 5.63
C GLU A 559 -16.46 0.61 4.20
N ILE A 560 -15.91 1.50 3.34
CA ILE A 560 -15.58 1.26 1.94
C ILE A 560 -14.04 1.26 1.74
N ALA A 561 -13.28 1.08 2.80
CA ALA A 561 -11.81 1.25 2.84
C ALA A 561 -11.04 0.54 1.69
N ASP A 562 -11.72 -0.27 0.89
CA ASP A 562 -11.17 -1.01 -0.24
C ASP A 562 -11.64 -0.49 -1.63
N VAL A 563 -12.41 0.60 -1.70
CA VAL A 563 -12.92 1.11 -2.99
C VAL A 563 -12.39 2.52 -3.27
N TRP A 564 -11.25 2.57 -3.93
CA TRP A 564 -10.75 3.81 -4.54
C TRP A 564 -11.49 4.10 -5.84
N GLY A 565 -11.78 5.39 -6.07
CA GLY A 565 -12.49 5.83 -7.26
C GLY A 565 -11.68 5.77 -8.56
N ASP A 566 -12.08 6.55 -9.56
CA ASP A 566 -11.51 6.53 -10.90
C ASP A 566 -10.09 7.14 -10.96
N THR A 567 -9.09 6.31 -10.99
CA THR A 567 -7.68 6.67 -10.98
C THR A 567 -7.16 7.16 -12.33
N ARG A 568 -7.75 6.70 -13.46
CA ARG A 568 -7.46 7.31 -14.77
C ARG A 568 -7.91 8.77 -14.78
N ALA A 569 -9.03 9.05 -14.12
CA ALA A 569 -9.47 10.42 -13.91
C ALA A 569 -8.54 11.18 -12.97
N SER A 570 -8.00 10.55 -11.91
CA SER A 570 -6.99 11.16 -11.04
C SER A 570 -5.68 11.45 -11.78
N GLU A 571 -5.19 10.57 -12.65
CA GLU A 571 -4.03 10.84 -13.53
C GLU A 571 -4.32 12.00 -14.49
N ARG A 572 -5.48 12.00 -15.13
CA ARG A 572 -5.88 13.03 -16.09
C ARG A 572 -6.00 14.40 -15.44
N ILE A 573 -6.61 14.50 -14.24
CA ILE A 573 -6.68 15.77 -13.52
C ILE A 573 -5.33 16.23 -13.00
N THR A 574 -4.43 15.30 -12.65
CA THR A 574 -3.04 15.61 -12.27
C THR A 574 -2.30 16.27 -13.43
N GLN A 575 -2.37 15.71 -14.63
CA GLN A 575 -1.78 16.28 -15.84
C GLN A 575 -2.38 17.65 -16.16
N SER A 576 -3.70 17.77 -16.03
CA SER A 576 -4.43 19.02 -16.24
C SER A 576 -4.00 20.12 -15.26
N ALA A 577 -3.80 19.77 -13.98
CA ALA A 577 -3.37 20.71 -12.96
C ALA A 577 -1.96 21.24 -13.22
N ILE A 578 -1.03 20.37 -13.64
CA ILE A 578 0.33 20.76 -14.01
C ILE A 578 0.29 21.68 -15.24
N TYR A 579 -0.46 21.31 -16.27
CA TYR A 579 -0.61 22.11 -17.49
C TYR A 579 -1.21 23.50 -17.19
N VAL A 580 -2.30 23.56 -16.43
CA VAL A 580 -2.94 24.82 -16.01
C VAL A 580 -1.95 25.67 -15.21
N HIS A 581 -1.21 25.06 -14.28
CA HIS A 581 -0.18 25.76 -13.51
C HIS A 581 0.89 26.41 -14.41
N GLN A 582 1.42 25.67 -15.37
CA GLN A 582 2.44 26.20 -16.30
C GLN A 582 1.90 27.36 -17.15
N ILE A 583 0.70 27.22 -17.69
CA ILE A 583 0.04 28.31 -18.45
C ILE A 583 -0.13 29.56 -17.59
N VAL A 584 -0.65 29.41 -16.36
CA VAL A 584 -0.95 30.55 -15.48
C VAL A 584 0.32 31.19 -14.93
N SER A 585 1.37 30.42 -14.67
CA SER A 585 2.66 30.95 -14.20
C SER A 585 3.49 31.59 -15.32
N GLY A 586 3.10 31.42 -16.59
CA GLY A 586 3.85 31.90 -17.76
C GLY A 586 5.08 31.07 -18.11
N ASP A 587 5.17 29.85 -17.60
CA ASP A 587 6.24 28.90 -17.96
C ASP A 587 5.76 28.01 -19.12
N TRP A 588 5.98 28.48 -20.32
CA TRP A 588 5.49 27.85 -21.56
C TRP A 588 6.54 26.97 -22.24
N SER A 589 7.66 26.69 -21.57
CA SER A 589 8.83 26.05 -22.18
C SER A 589 8.58 24.61 -22.64
N ASN A 590 7.70 23.88 -21.97
CA ASN A 590 7.45 22.45 -22.21
C ASN A 590 5.97 22.10 -22.46
N LEU A 591 5.19 23.03 -22.97
CA LEU A 591 3.77 22.81 -23.33
C LEU A 591 3.65 22.13 -24.71
N GLY A 592 4.25 20.97 -24.88
CA GLY A 592 4.19 20.18 -26.11
C GLY A 592 3.21 19.02 -26.01
N GLY A 593 2.40 18.81 -27.08
CA GLY A 593 1.51 17.65 -27.19
C GLY A 593 0.03 17.95 -26.96
N ARG A 594 -0.81 17.00 -27.39
CA ARG A 594 -2.26 17.04 -27.14
C ARG A 594 -2.53 16.58 -25.72
N ILE A 595 -3.20 17.40 -24.94
CA ILE A 595 -3.67 17.06 -23.61
C ILE A 595 -5.19 16.97 -23.59
N ASP A 596 -5.72 15.97 -22.93
CA ASP A 596 -7.15 15.85 -22.61
C ASP A 596 -7.40 16.52 -21.26
N LEU A 597 -7.81 17.79 -21.29
CA LEU A 597 -7.98 18.61 -20.10
C LEU A 597 -9.20 18.18 -19.28
N ASP A 598 -8.95 17.85 -18.03
CA ASP A 598 -9.98 17.68 -17.02
C ASP A 598 -10.01 18.90 -16.08
N LEU A 599 -11.04 19.69 -16.18
CA LEU A 599 -11.27 20.90 -15.39
C LEU A 599 -12.44 20.73 -14.40
N THR A 600 -12.82 19.51 -14.10
CA THR A 600 -13.91 19.19 -13.18
C THR A 600 -13.71 19.91 -11.84
N GLY A 601 -14.76 20.56 -11.35
CA GLY A 601 -14.74 21.33 -10.11
C GLY A 601 -14.12 22.73 -10.21
N MET A 602 -13.53 23.11 -11.34
CA MET A 602 -13.09 24.49 -11.56
C MET A 602 -14.30 25.43 -11.64
N SER A 603 -14.29 26.51 -10.86
CA SER A 603 -15.35 27.52 -10.91
C SER A 603 -15.21 28.42 -12.15
N ASN A 604 -16.30 29.07 -12.57
CA ASN A 604 -16.26 30.00 -13.68
C ASN A 604 -15.19 31.10 -13.51
N ALA A 605 -15.04 31.64 -12.30
CA ALA A 605 -14.03 32.65 -12.01
C ALA A 605 -12.61 32.10 -12.18
N GLN A 606 -12.35 30.88 -11.72
CA GLN A 606 -11.06 30.20 -11.89
C GLN A 606 -10.79 29.89 -13.36
N PHE A 607 -11.80 29.45 -14.09
CA PHE A 607 -11.71 29.19 -15.53
C PHE A 607 -11.38 30.46 -16.31
N GLN A 608 -11.95 31.63 -15.97
CA GLN A 608 -11.63 32.90 -16.63
C GLN A 608 -10.17 33.30 -16.41
N VAL A 609 -9.61 33.05 -15.22
CA VAL A 609 -8.17 33.29 -14.96
C VAL A 609 -7.31 32.40 -15.87
N PHE A 610 -7.63 31.13 -15.97
CA PHE A 610 -6.92 30.21 -16.87
C PHE A 610 -7.07 30.63 -18.34
N LEU A 611 -8.29 30.91 -18.79
CA LEU A 611 -8.58 31.28 -20.18
C LEU A 611 -7.83 32.56 -20.60
N SER A 612 -7.75 33.57 -19.73
CA SER A 612 -7.01 34.79 -20.04
C SER A 612 -5.51 34.48 -20.30
N ARG A 613 -4.92 33.57 -19.52
CA ARG A 613 -3.54 33.15 -19.70
C ARG A 613 -3.31 32.28 -20.95
N VAL A 614 -4.30 31.48 -21.32
CA VAL A 614 -4.28 30.76 -22.62
C VAL A 614 -4.26 31.75 -23.78
N ILE A 615 -5.04 32.83 -23.71
CA ILE A 615 -5.04 33.89 -24.73
C ILE A 615 -3.67 34.58 -24.78
N ASP A 616 -3.07 34.93 -23.62
CA ASP A 616 -1.72 35.50 -23.56
C ASP A 616 -0.67 34.56 -24.20
N TYR A 617 -0.78 33.25 -23.91
CA TYR A 617 0.09 32.24 -24.53
C TYR A 617 -0.06 32.18 -26.05
N ILE A 618 -1.30 32.14 -26.56
CA ILE A 618 -1.56 32.12 -28.01
C ILE A 618 -0.99 33.39 -28.68
N ASN A 619 -1.22 34.55 -28.06
CA ASN A 619 -0.71 35.83 -28.58
C ASN A 619 0.82 35.89 -28.55
N SER A 620 1.48 35.22 -27.66
CA SER A 620 2.95 35.14 -27.60
C SER A 620 3.57 34.26 -28.67
N LYS A 621 2.78 33.40 -29.33
CA LYS A 621 3.22 32.50 -30.41
C LYS A 621 3.04 33.11 -31.82
N ASN A 622 2.20 34.14 -31.92
CA ASN A 622 1.99 34.93 -33.13
C ASN A 622 2.87 36.17 -33.11
#